data_1726e31b60a3aaf48b43616c893574d2
#
_entry.id   1726e31b60a3aaf48b43616c893574d2
#
_cell.length_a   1.000
_cell.length_b   1.000
_cell.length_c   1.000
_cell.angle_alpha   90.00
_cell.angle_beta   90.00
_cell.angle_gamma   90.00
#
_symmetry.space_group_name_H-M   'P 1'
#
loop_
_entity.id
_entity.type
_entity.pdbx_description
1 polymer ?
#
loop_
_entity_poly.entity_id
_entity_poly.type
_entity_poly.pdbx_seq_one_letter_code
_entity_poly.pdbx_strand_id
1 'polypeptide(L)'
;AESFGAGLNSGWYNTAKPHSLGGFDLTFTVNTVIIPNSGETFKIGDRFGNIFKSSNNESSTIFGNSSTTEMYYDPSSVSGSDSIPFNMPGGFKTPAIPLPMIQAGIGLIKNTAIDIRYMPMLNVSDNINVNIFGIGVKHDLLQWIPGIGDAIPMSLSLQGGYTSLNSELKLEIDNTIQEVSLK
;
A
#
# COMPACT_ATOMS: atom_id res chain seq x y z
N ALA A 1 -2.90 6.78 1.88
CA ALA A 1 -3.04 5.79 0.80
C ALA A 1 -1.90 5.91 -0.23
N GLU A 2 -1.56 7.12 -0.69
CA GLU A 2 -0.55 7.34 -1.76
C GLU A 2 0.84 6.84 -1.39
N SER A 3 1.35 7.20 -0.21
CA SER A 3 2.69 6.76 0.26
C SER A 3 2.80 5.24 0.36
N PHE A 4 1.73 4.59 0.77
CA PHE A 4 1.67 3.13 0.85
C PHE A 4 1.66 2.49 -0.56
N GLY A 5 0.86 3.04 -1.47
CA GLY A 5 0.83 2.63 -2.88
C GLY A 5 2.19 2.78 -3.57
N ALA A 6 2.92 3.86 -3.31
CA ALA A 6 4.28 4.04 -3.81
C ALA A 6 5.24 2.97 -3.25
N GLY A 7 5.15 2.65 -1.96
CA GLY A 7 5.93 1.57 -1.33
C GLY A 7 5.63 0.20 -1.93
N LEU A 8 4.37 -0.08 -2.25
CA LEU A 8 3.96 -1.32 -2.91
C LEU A 8 4.54 -1.47 -4.33
N ASN A 9 4.71 -0.37 -5.04
CA ASN A 9 5.24 -0.37 -6.41
C ASN A 9 6.77 -0.31 -6.46
N SER A 10 7.44 -0.03 -5.35
CA SER A 10 8.89 0.02 -5.32
C SER A 10 9.53 -1.38 -5.40
N GLY A 11 10.74 -1.46 -5.93
CA GLY A 11 11.55 -2.68 -5.94
C GLY A 11 11.07 -3.78 -6.88
N TRP A 12 10.14 -3.52 -7.82
CA TRP A 12 9.73 -4.51 -8.81
C TRP A 12 10.85 -4.90 -9.77
N TYR A 13 11.73 -3.94 -10.10
CA TYR A 13 12.70 -4.12 -11.17
C TYR A 13 14.04 -3.55 -10.77
N ASN A 14 15.05 -4.41 -10.77
CA ASN A 14 16.43 -4.05 -10.45
C ASN A 14 17.28 -3.86 -11.73
N THR A 15 16.83 -4.45 -12.84
CA THR A 15 17.53 -4.39 -14.13
C THR A 15 16.54 -4.38 -15.28
N ALA A 16 16.90 -3.69 -16.36
CA ALA A 16 16.14 -3.71 -17.61
C ALA A 16 16.30 -5.01 -18.39
N LYS A 17 17.39 -5.77 -18.17
CA LYS A 17 17.63 -7.02 -18.90
C LYS A 17 16.80 -8.15 -18.30
N PRO A 18 15.87 -8.78 -19.06
CA PRO A 18 15.19 -9.99 -18.62
C PRO A 18 16.17 -11.15 -18.47
N HIS A 19 15.82 -12.16 -17.70
CA HIS A 19 16.57 -13.41 -17.64
C HIS A 19 16.52 -14.14 -18.98
N SER A 20 17.60 -14.81 -19.30
CA SER A 20 17.62 -15.77 -20.42
C SER A 20 16.68 -16.93 -20.15
N LEU A 21 16.30 -17.67 -21.17
CA LEU A 21 15.42 -18.84 -21.05
C LEU A 21 15.90 -19.79 -19.95
N GLY A 22 15.03 -20.08 -18.99
CA GLY A 22 15.33 -20.94 -17.84
C GLY A 22 16.20 -20.30 -16.76
N GLY A 23 16.71 -19.07 -16.99
CA GLY A 23 17.36 -18.31 -15.93
C GLY A 23 16.34 -17.88 -14.88
N PHE A 24 16.74 -17.88 -13.61
CA PHE A 24 15.87 -17.48 -12.49
C PHE A 24 16.63 -16.62 -11.50
N ASP A 25 15.88 -15.85 -10.71
CA ASP A 25 16.38 -15.17 -9.52
C ASP A 25 15.40 -15.29 -8.36
N LEU A 26 15.95 -15.10 -7.17
CA LEU A 26 15.18 -14.98 -5.94
C LEU A 26 15.71 -13.77 -5.18
N THR A 27 14.85 -12.78 -4.99
CA THR A 27 15.22 -11.51 -4.37
C THR A 27 14.44 -11.32 -3.09
N PHE A 28 15.15 -10.97 -2.02
CA PHE A 28 14.58 -10.52 -0.75
C PHE A 28 14.78 -9.01 -0.63
N THR A 29 13.69 -8.30 -0.44
CA THR A 29 13.70 -6.84 -0.35
C THR A 29 12.98 -6.40 0.91
N VAL A 30 13.50 -5.40 1.58
CA VAL A 30 12.80 -4.69 2.65
C VAL A 30 12.61 -3.24 2.20
N ASN A 31 11.43 -2.92 1.72
CA ASN A 31 11.07 -1.55 1.40
C ASN A 31 10.59 -0.86 2.66
N THR A 32 10.98 0.39 2.86
CA THR A 32 10.50 1.17 3.99
C THR A 32 9.64 2.32 3.48
N VAL A 33 8.37 2.32 3.86
CA VAL A 33 7.46 3.44 3.59
C VAL A 33 7.62 4.46 4.70
N ILE A 34 8.12 5.64 4.36
CA ILE A 34 8.21 6.77 5.29
C ILE A 34 6.90 7.55 5.21
N ILE A 35 6.25 7.74 6.33
CA ILE A 35 5.02 8.50 6.43
C ILE A 35 5.38 9.97 6.64
N PRO A 36 5.05 10.88 5.70
CA PRO A 36 5.27 12.31 5.92
C PRO A 36 4.29 12.84 6.98
N ASN A 37 4.67 13.91 7.69
CA ASN A 37 3.83 14.54 8.72
C ASN A 37 2.43 14.90 8.19
N SER A 38 2.33 15.29 6.91
CA SER A 38 1.05 15.55 6.26
C SER A 38 0.14 14.32 6.11
N GLY A 39 0.70 13.12 6.27
CA GLY A 39 -0.03 11.85 6.27
C GLY A 39 -0.49 11.40 7.65
N GLU A 40 -0.08 12.09 8.71
CA GLU A 40 -0.41 11.72 10.09
C GLU A 40 -1.79 12.22 10.53
N THR A 41 -2.26 13.33 9.96
CA THR A 41 -3.57 13.92 10.26
C THR A 41 -4.39 14.14 9.00
N PHE A 42 -5.67 14.32 9.16
CA PHE A 42 -6.59 14.76 8.11
C PHE A 42 -7.58 15.77 8.66
N LYS A 43 -8.05 16.68 7.80
CA LYS A 43 -9.08 17.63 8.15
C LYS A 43 -10.46 17.00 8.09
N ILE A 44 -11.22 17.13 9.16
CA ILE A 44 -12.55 16.52 9.30
C ILE A 44 -13.51 17.13 8.29
N GLY A 45 -13.50 18.46 8.12
CA GLY A 45 -14.34 19.15 7.17
C GLY A 45 -14.15 18.72 5.72
N ASP A 46 -12.91 18.41 5.31
CA ASP A 46 -12.59 17.95 3.95
C ASP A 46 -13.12 16.54 3.65
N ARG A 47 -13.29 15.70 4.70
CA ARG A 47 -13.74 14.32 4.56
C ARG A 47 -15.22 14.12 4.77
N PHE A 48 -15.78 14.82 5.75
CA PHE A 48 -17.15 14.61 6.22
C PHE A 48 -18.04 15.82 6.03
N GLY A 49 -17.53 16.91 5.43
CA GLY A 49 -18.27 18.14 5.27
C GLY A 49 -18.65 18.75 6.62
N ASN A 50 -19.87 19.27 6.69
CA ASN A 50 -20.40 19.90 7.92
C ASN A 50 -21.17 18.91 8.81
N ILE A 51 -21.23 17.62 8.45
CA ILE A 51 -22.03 16.62 9.17
C ILE A 51 -21.39 16.30 10.53
N PHE A 52 -20.05 16.23 10.54
CA PHE A 52 -19.29 15.98 11.75
C PHE A 52 -18.39 17.16 12.06
N LYS A 53 -18.35 17.53 13.33
CA LYS A 53 -17.53 18.62 13.86
C LYS A 53 -16.63 18.09 14.97
N SER A 54 -15.48 18.73 15.14
CA SER A 54 -14.56 18.50 16.24
C SER A 54 -13.98 19.83 16.69
N SER A 55 -13.56 19.92 17.93
CA SER A 55 -12.92 21.12 18.48
C SER A 55 -11.68 21.55 17.71
N ASN A 56 -10.92 20.60 17.17
CA ASN A 56 -9.64 20.85 16.48
C ASN A 56 -9.72 20.80 14.96
N ASN A 57 -10.89 20.45 14.39
CA ASN A 57 -11.08 20.21 12.95
C ASN A 57 -10.08 19.26 12.28
N GLU A 58 -9.26 18.57 13.07
CA GLU A 58 -8.27 17.59 12.62
C GLU A 58 -8.39 16.31 13.45
N SER A 59 -8.18 15.17 12.78
CA SER A 59 -8.11 13.87 13.42
C SER A 59 -6.90 13.08 12.91
N SER A 60 -6.41 12.15 13.72
CA SER A 60 -5.31 11.27 13.34
C SER A 60 -5.71 10.30 12.24
N THR A 61 -4.80 10.07 11.31
CA THR A 61 -4.88 8.90 10.44
C THR A 61 -4.39 7.65 11.20
N ILE A 62 -4.46 6.49 10.59
CA ILE A 62 -3.92 5.25 11.16
C ILE A 62 -2.42 5.34 11.48
N PHE A 63 -1.69 6.25 10.83
CA PHE A 63 -0.25 6.47 11.04
C PHE A 63 0.05 7.62 11.99
N GLY A 64 -0.94 8.40 12.37
CA GLY A 64 -0.79 9.56 13.25
C GLY A 64 -0.75 9.19 14.74
N ASN A 65 -0.94 10.20 15.57
CA ASN A 65 -0.89 10.07 17.02
C ASN A 65 -1.96 9.09 17.54
N SER A 66 -1.65 8.39 18.61
CA SER A 66 -2.57 7.46 19.31
C SER A 66 -3.70 8.14 20.09
N SER A 67 -3.71 9.47 20.17
CA SER A 67 -4.80 10.21 20.84
C SER A 67 -6.11 10.11 20.09
N THR A 68 -7.20 9.84 20.80
CA THR A 68 -8.55 9.88 20.26
C THR A 68 -8.98 11.32 19.97
N THR A 69 -9.80 11.51 18.96
CA THR A 69 -10.40 12.80 18.63
C THR A 69 -11.89 12.75 18.93
N GLU A 70 -12.35 13.63 19.82
CA GLU A 70 -13.77 13.77 20.11
C GLU A 70 -14.46 14.46 18.94
N MET A 71 -15.48 13.81 18.40
CA MET A 71 -16.29 14.29 17.29
C MET A 71 -17.74 14.40 17.71
N TYR A 72 -18.42 15.34 17.10
CA TYR A 72 -19.85 15.56 17.32
C TYR A 72 -20.57 15.44 15.97
N TYR A 73 -21.61 14.64 15.96
CA TYR A 73 -22.56 14.69 14.87
C TYR A 73 -23.40 15.97 15.03
N ASP A 74 -23.37 16.86 14.02
CA ASP A 74 -24.14 18.10 14.01
C ASP A 74 -25.43 17.90 13.21
N PRO A 75 -26.57 17.74 13.89
CA PRO A 75 -27.85 17.56 13.24
C PRO A 75 -28.46 18.86 12.74
N SER A 76 -27.75 20.00 12.72
CA SER A 76 -28.29 21.27 12.19
C SER A 76 -28.76 21.15 10.73
N SER A 77 -28.38 20.06 10.05
CA SER A 77 -28.96 19.61 8.78
C SER A 77 -30.28 18.85 8.93
N VAL A 78 -30.69 18.48 10.15
CA VAL A 78 -31.90 17.69 10.44
C VAL A 78 -32.56 18.30 11.69
N SER A 79 -33.65 19.01 11.54
CA SER A 79 -34.35 19.67 12.64
C SER A 79 -34.58 18.74 13.84
N GLY A 80 -34.07 19.12 15.00
CA GLY A 80 -34.54 18.67 16.30
C GLY A 80 -33.75 17.55 17.00
N SER A 81 -32.51 17.29 16.66
CA SER A 81 -31.69 16.28 17.32
C SER A 81 -30.54 16.90 18.11
N ASP A 82 -30.24 16.34 19.29
CA ASP A 82 -29.09 16.71 20.10
C ASP A 82 -27.79 16.20 19.44
N SER A 83 -26.67 16.90 19.64
CA SER A 83 -25.38 16.47 19.15
C SER A 83 -24.95 15.17 19.87
N ILE A 84 -24.64 14.14 19.11
CA ILE A 84 -24.17 12.85 19.65
C ILE A 84 -22.65 12.85 19.62
N PRO A 85 -21.98 12.85 20.78
CA PRO A 85 -20.53 12.75 20.86
C PRO A 85 -20.08 11.31 20.58
N PHE A 86 -18.98 11.16 19.84
CA PHE A 86 -18.28 9.89 19.68
C PHE A 86 -16.78 10.13 19.56
N ASN A 87 -15.98 9.15 19.91
CA ASN A 87 -14.53 9.24 19.84
C ASN A 87 -14.02 8.53 18.59
N MET A 88 -13.34 9.27 17.72
CA MET A 88 -12.59 8.69 16.61
C MET A 88 -11.30 8.09 17.14
N PRO A 89 -10.98 6.84 16.80
CA PRO A 89 -9.76 6.21 17.29
C PRO A 89 -8.51 6.95 16.80
N GLY A 90 -7.47 6.98 17.62
CA GLY A 90 -6.16 7.48 17.24
C GLY A 90 -5.42 6.53 16.31
N GLY A 91 -4.26 6.98 15.82
CA GLY A 91 -3.34 6.20 15.00
C GLY A 91 -2.32 5.41 15.83
N PHE A 92 -1.40 4.74 15.13
CA PHE A 92 -0.36 3.90 15.74
C PHE A 92 0.97 4.63 15.93
N LYS A 93 1.06 5.92 15.59
CA LYS A 93 2.28 6.74 15.67
C LYS A 93 3.50 6.05 15.02
N THR A 94 3.32 5.55 13.82
CA THR A 94 4.34 4.80 13.10
C THR A 94 4.93 5.68 11.99
N PRO A 95 6.16 6.22 12.15
CA PRO A 95 6.77 7.10 11.16
C PRO A 95 7.26 6.35 9.92
N ALA A 96 7.48 5.04 10.04
CA ALA A 96 7.98 4.21 8.95
C ALA A 96 7.46 2.78 9.06
N ILE A 97 7.09 2.20 7.92
CA ILE A 97 6.57 0.84 7.85
C ILE A 97 7.52 0.01 6.99
N PRO A 98 8.21 -0.99 7.56
CA PRO A 98 9.00 -1.93 6.79
C PRO A 98 8.07 -2.91 6.07
N LEU A 99 8.31 -3.12 4.78
CA LEU A 99 7.59 -4.06 3.93
C LEU A 99 8.58 -5.12 3.41
N PRO A 100 8.77 -6.22 4.13
CA PRO A 100 9.59 -7.33 3.66
C PRO A 100 8.87 -8.06 2.52
N MET A 101 9.55 -8.22 1.40
CA MET A 101 9.00 -8.86 0.20
C MET A 101 9.95 -9.90 -0.33
N ILE A 102 9.39 -10.99 -0.83
CA ILE A 102 10.09 -12.03 -1.56
C ILE A 102 9.62 -11.94 -3.01
N GLN A 103 10.56 -11.90 -3.93
CA GLN A 103 10.27 -11.89 -5.36
C GLN A 103 11.07 -13.02 -6.03
N ALA A 104 10.40 -13.76 -6.90
CA ALA A 104 11.02 -14.78 -7.74
C ALA A 104 10.75 -14.43 -9.21
N GLY A 105 11.80 -14.47 -10.03
CA GLY A 105 11.74 -14.22 -11.46
C GLY A 105 12.17 -15.44 -12.26
N ILE A 106 11.56 -15.65 -13.41
CA ILE A 106 11.95 -16.68 -14.37
C ILE A 106 11.97 -16.13 -15.80
N GLY A 107 13.05 -16.44 -16.52
CA GLY A 107 13.20 -16.13 -17.93
C GLY A 107 12.47 -17.12 -18.83
N LEU A 108 11.72 -16.58 -19.76
CA LEU A 108 10.96 -17.30 -20.79
C LEU A 108 11.58 -17.09 -22.17
N ILE A 109 10.92 -17.66 -23.18
CA ILE A 109 11.26 -17.45 -24.60
C ILE A 109 11.16 -15.97 -24.98
N LYS A 110 11.89 -15.59 -26.05
CA LYS A 110 11.88 -14.22 -26.61
C LYS A 110 12.22 -13.14 -25.59
N ASN A 111 13.26 -13.39 -24.77
CA ASN A 111 13.73 -12.44 -23.77
C ASN A 111 12.59 -11.79 -22.95
N THR A 112 11.69 -12.64 -22.50
CA THR A 112 10.58 -12.27 -21.62
C THR A 112 10.87 -12.87 -20.24
N ALA A 113 10.57 -12.17 -19.16
CA ALA A 113 10.62 -12.70 -17.81
C ALA A 113 9.26 -12.47 -17.11
N ILE A 114 8.91 -13.42 -16.26
CA ILE A 114 7.77 -13.29 -15.34
C ILE A 114 8.32 -13.21 -13.94
N ASP A 115 7.83 -12.26 -13.17
CA ASP A 115 8.15 -12.03 -11.77
C ASP A 115 6.92 -12.27 -10.91
N ILE A 116 7.08 -12.99 -9.81
CA ILE A 116 6.04 -13.16 -8.79
C ILE A 116 6.58 -12.54 -7.51
N ARG A 117 5.75 -11.73 -6.86
CA ARG A 117 6.08 -11.07 -5.60
C ARG A 117 5.10 -11.50 -4.52
N TYR A 118 5.64 -11.74 -3.34
CA TYR A 118 4.87 -12.09 -2.17
C TYR A 118 5.40 -11.39 -0.93
N MET A 119 4.50 -10.79 -0.17
CA MET A 119 4.75 -10.36 1.19
C MET A 119 3.90 -11.22 2.13
N PRO A 120 4.53 -11.94 3.06
CA PRO A 120 3.80 -12.70 4.05
C PRO A 120 2.94 -11.78 4.91
N MET A 121 1.96 -12.35 5.58
CA MET A 121 1.08 -11.59 6.47
C MET A 121 1.89 -10.86 7.53
N LEU A 122 1.80 -9.54 7.51
CA LEU A 122 2.38 -8.65 8.50
C LEU A 122 1.31 -8.16 9.45
N ASN A 123 1.56 -8.31 10.73
CA ASN A 123 0.77 -7.67 11.77
C ASN A 123 1.24 -6.22 11.90
N VAL A 124 0.50 -5.30 11.31
CA VAL A 124 0.79 -3.85 11.42
C VAL A 124 0.37 -3.35 12.80
N SER A 125 -0.63 -3.99 13.40
CA SER A 125 -1.17 -3.78 14.74
C SER A 125 -1.86 -5.06 15.20
N ASP A 126 -2.20 -5.14 16.49
CA ASP A 126 -2.95 -6.26 17.06
C ASP A 126 -4.25 -6.59 16.28
N ASN A 127 -4.80 -5.57 15.61
CA ASN A 127 -6.07 -5.66 14.92
C ASN A 127 -5.97 -5.55 13.38
N ILE A 128 -4.76 -5.35 12.82
CA ILE A 128 -4.58 -5.13 11.37
C ILE A 128 -3.52 -6.07 10.82
N ASN A 129 -3.95 -6.95 9.94
CA ASN A 129 -3.08 -7.83 9.18
C ASN A 129 -3.08 -7.41 7.70
N VAL A 130 -1.92 -7.44 7.07
CA VAL A 130 -1.76 -7.08 5.66
C VAL A 130 -0.90 -8.12 4.97
N ASN A 131 -1.31 -8.58 3.81
CA ASN A 131 -0.50 -9.38 2.91
C ASN A 131 -0.54 -8.84 1.48
N ILE A 132 0.46 -9.16 0.68
CA ILE A 132 0.57 -8.70 -0.69
C ILE A 132 0.94 -9.88 -1.58
N PHE A 133 0.28 -9.93 -2.73
CA PHE A 133 0.64 -10.81 -3.83
C PHE A 133 0.72 -9.98 -5.11
N GLY A 134 1.74 -10.22 -5.93
CA GLY A 134 1.90 -9.52 -7.20
C GLY A 134 2.47 -10.42 -8.28
N ILE A 135 2.15 -10.09 -9.52
CA ILE A 135 2.71 -10.70 -10.72
C ILE A 135 3.16 -9.60 -11.67
N GLY A 136 4.31 -9.78 -12.27
CA GLY A 136 4.90 -8.85 -13.23
C GLY A 136 5.41 -9.55 -14.47
N VAL A 137 5.51 -8.80 -15.56
CA VAL A 137 6.10 -9.24 -16.82
C VAL A 137 7.08 -8.19 -17.29
N LYS A 138 8.23 -8.63 -17.75
CA LYS A 138 9.30 -7.82 -18.37
C LYS A 138 9.62 -8.39 -19.73
N HIS A 139 9.69 -7.53 -20.75
CA HIS A 139 9.97 -7.95 -22.13
C HIS A 139 11.03 -7.05 -22.75
N ASP A 140 12.07 -7.65 -23.34
CA ASP A 140 13.14 -6.93 -24.02
C ASP A 140 12.63 -6.36 -25.35
N LEU A 141 12.75 -5.04 -25.51
CA LEU A 141 12.35 -4.35 -26.74
C LEU A 141 13.49 -4.28 -27.76
N LEU A 142 14.76 -4.31 -27.33
CA LEU A 142 15.90 -4.18 -28.26
C LEU A 142 15.99 -5.34 -29.21
N GLN A 143 15.52 -6.52 -28.87
CA GLN A 143 15.50 -7.69 -29.75
C GLN A 143 14.70 -7.46 -31.03
N TRP A 144 13.79 -6.48 -31.04
CA TRP A 144 12.93 -6.16 -32.19
C TRP A 144 13.51 -5.06 -33.09
N ILE A 145 14.65 -4.44 -32.71
CA ILE A 145 15.27 -3.36 -33.45
C ILE A 145 16.56 -3.89 -34.10
N PRO A 146 16.54 -4.22 -35.40
CA PRO A 146 17.71 -4.78 -36.09
C PRO A 146 18.92 -3.84 -36.04
N GLY A 147 20.08 -4.39 -35.71
CA GLY A 147 21.36 -3.68 -35.75
C GLY A 147 21.66 -2.76 -34.57
N ILE A 148 20.72 -2.55 -33.66
CA ILE A 148 20.91 -1.72 -32.46
C ILE A 148 21.28 -2.55 -31.24
N GLY A 149 20.66 -3.72 -31.07
CA GLY A 149 20.82 -4.56 -29.87
C GLY A 149 22.26 -5.00 -29.58
N ASP A 150 23.06 -5.20 -30.62
CA ASP A 150 24.45 -5.61 -30.50
C ASP A 150 25.46 -4.44 -30.54
N ALA A 151 25.02 -3.27 -31.01
CA ALA A 151 25.88 -2.11 -31.22
C ALA A 151 25.96 -1.18 -30.02
N ILE A 152 24.97 -1.22 -29.11
CA ILE A 152 24.86 -0.28 -27.99
C ILE A 152 24.87 -1.08 -26.68
N PRO A 153 25.73 -0.75 -25.70
CA PRO A 153 25.76 -1.41 -24.39
C PRO A 153 24.60 -0.91 -23.49
N MET A 154 23.39 -1.03 -24.00
CA MET A 154 22.15 -0.64 -23.30
C MET A 154 21.16 -1.77 -23.28
N SER A 155 20.26 -1.77 -22.32
CA SER A 155 19.09 -2.65 -22.29
C SER A 155 17.83 -1.80 -22.23
N LEU A 156 16.85 -2.13 -23.05
CA LEU A 156 15.54 -1.48 -23.07
C LEU A 156 14.45 -2.53 -22.94
N SER A 157 13.63 -2.43 -21.91
CA SER A 157 12.52 -3.35 -21.70
C SER A 157 11.22 -2.62 -21.39
N LEU A 158 10.11 -3.21 -21.79
CA LEU A 158 8.78 -2.86 -21.32
C LEU A 158 8.44 -3.74 -20.12
N GLN A 159 7.88 -3.12 -19.08
CA GLN A 159 7.54 -3.79 -17.85
C GLN A 159 6.13 -3.41 -17.43
N GLY A 160 5.39 -4.38 -16.92
CA GLY A 160 4.07 -4.20 -16.38
C GLY A 160 3.83 -5.17 -15.22
N GLY A 161 3.03 -4.76 -14.25
CA GLY A 161 2.75 -5.63 -13.11
C GLY A 161 1.40 -5.30 -12.48
N TYR A 162 0.88 -6.28 -11.77
CA TYR A 162 -0.32 -6.17 -10.96
C TYR A 162 0.00 -6.58 -9.53
N THR A 163 -0.46 -5.79 -8.57
CA THR A 163 -0.30 -6.07 -7.14
C THR A 163 -1.66 -6.06 -6.47
N SER A 164 -1.99 -7.12 -5.76
CA SER A 164 -3.15 -7.23 -4.89
C SER A 164 -2.72 -7.07 -3.44
N LEU A 165 -3.41 -6.19 -2.72
CA LEU A 165 -3.27 -5.98 -1.29
C LEU A 165 -4.51 -6.53 -0.60
N ASN A 166 -4.32 -7.43 0.35
CA ASN A 166 -5.40 -7.89 1.23
C ASN A 166 -5.13 -7.36 2.63
N SER A 167 -6.15 -6.77 3.23
CA SER A 167 -6.11 -6.28 4.61
C SER A 167 -7.25 -6.89 5.41
N GLU A 168 -6.93 -7.42 6.57
CA GLU A 168 -7.88 -7.93 7.55
C GLU A 168 -7.91 -6.99 8.74
N LEU A 169 -9.09 -6.50 9.08
CA LEU A 169 -9.33 -5.66 10.25
C LEU A 169 -10.19 -6.43 11.26
N LYS A 170 -9.66 -6.61 12.46
CA LYS A 170 -10.39 -7.18 13.59
C LYS A 170 -11.02 -6.05 14.40
N LEU A 171 -12.33 -5.99 14.43
CA LEU A 171 -13.08 -5.03 15.25
C LEU A 171 -13.68 -5.79 16.45
N GLU A 172 -13.36 -5.34 17.64
CA GLU A 172 -14.00 -5.83 18.86
C GLU A 172 -15.19 -4.92 19.20
N ILE A 173 -16.39 -5.42 18.94
CA ILE A 173 -17.63 -4.71 19.23
C ILE A 173 -18.38 -5.56 20.27
N ASP A 174 -18.60 -4.99 21.44
CA ASP A 174 -19.42 -5.59 22.53
C ASP A 174 -19.01 -7.05 22.85
N ASN A 175 -17.72 -7.27 23.11
CA ASN A 175 -17.11 -8.59 23.36
C ASN A 175 -17.25 -9.63 22.22
N THR A 176 -17.61 -9.19 21.02
CA THR A 176 -17.66 -10.02 19.82
C THR A 176 -16.64 -9.56 18.81
N ILE A 177 -15.72 -10.44 18.40
CA ILE A 177 -14.73 -10.14 17.36
C ILE A 177 -15.41 -10.26 16.00
N GLN A 178 -15.45 -9.17 15.25
CA GLN A 178 -15.86 -9.16 13.85
C GLN A 178 -14.64 -8.96 12.95
N GLU A 179 -14.46 -9.86 12.00
CA GLU A 179 -13.41 -9.77 11.00
C GLU A 179 -13.95 -9.14 9.71
N VAL A 180 -13.35 -8.03 9.29
CA VAL A 180 -13.66 -7.37 8.03
C VAL A 180 -12.47 -7.51 7.10
N SER A 181 -12.63 -8.23 6.00
CA SER A 181 -11.58 -8.35 4.98
C SER A 181 -11.83 -7.37 3.84
N LEU A 182 -10.81 -6.60 3.49
CA LEU A 182 -10.77 -5.70 2.33
C LEU A 182 -9.82 -6.28 1.29
N LYS A 183 -10.28 -6.37 0.05
CA LYS A 183 -9.51 -6.82 -1.11
C LYS A 183 -9.28 -5.68 -2.08
#